data_beafc39dbc26bc3bb978c2e6bdc597f1
#
_entry.id   beafc39dbc26bc3bb978c2e6bdc597f1
#
_cell.length_a   1.000
_cell.length_b   1.000
_cell.length_c   1.000
_cell.angle_alpha   90.00
_cell.angle_beta   90.00
_cell.angle_gamma   90.00
#
_symmetry.space_group_name_H-M   'P 1'
#
loop_
_entity.id
_entity.type
_entity.pdbx_description
1 polymer ?
#
loop_
_entity_poly.entity_id
_entity_poly.type
_entity_poly.pdbx_seq_one_letter_code
_entity_poly.pdbx_strand_id
1 'polypeptide(L)'
;IRRSITVDKVMNKEVSSKINVTDQDINNYFAAHKSEFNLIEPQYHLAQIFVTPTPNPQVHNQNNKAQNEADARKKIQMISNRLDSGDDFATLAMNYSEDPETSGNGGDLGTVPESSLRNTDPFTRDAVMKLKPGQYSPIITVSNPATKQPLGFRIVKLVSKEPAGQRDLSDPRVQQAIRSQLHDRREQLLKAAYYEVLRDSAKVDNYYAKQILDSNGLMK
;
A
#
# COMPACT_ATOMS: atom_id res chain seq x y z
N ILE A 1 12.05 -22.11 -9.31
CA ILE A 1 12.92 -20.89 -9.38
C ILE A 1 13.45 -20.70 -10.81
N ARG A 2 14.18 -21.61 -11.47
CA ARG A 2 14.72 -21.40 -12.84
C ARG A 2 13.63 -21.17 -13.90
N ARG A 3 12.52 -21.96 -13.87
CA ARG A 3 11.39 -21.77 -14.81
C ARG A 3 10.70 -20.42 -14.63
N SER A 4 10.50 -19.98 -13.40
CA SER A 4 9.91 -18.65 -13.10
C SER A 4 10.78 -17.54 -13.71
N ILE A 5 12.08 -17.54 -13.43
CA ILE A 5 13.02 -16.53 -13.96
C ILE A 5 13.02 -16.50 -15.51
N THR A 6 12.88 -17.65 -16.16
CA THR A 6 12.84 -17.71 -17.62
C THR A 6 11.56 -17.11 -18.17
N VAL A 7 10.40 -17.42 -17.56
CA VAL A 7 9.12 -16.85 -17.95
C VAL A 7 9.15 -15.32 -17.77
N ASP A 8 9.61 -14.85 -16.62
CA ASP A 8 9.69 -13.41 -16.33
C ASP A 8 10.59 -12.67 -17.36
N LYS A 9 11.72 -13.23 -17.74
CA LYS A 9 12.59 -12.66 -18.77
C LYS A 9 11.92 -12.60 -20.14
N VAL A 10 11.21 -13.65 -20.54
CA VAL A 10 10.49 -13.69 -21.81
C VAL A 10 9.34 -12.67 -21.79
N MET A 11 8.56 -12.62 -20.71
CA MET A 11 7.46 -11.66 -20.57
C MET A 11 7.97 -10.21 -20.58
N ASN A 12 9.07 -9.94 -19.92
CA ASN A 12 9.68 -8.62 -19.96
C ASN A 12 10.10 -8.24 -21.40
N LYS A 13 10.79 -9.15 -22.11
CA LYS A 13 11.26 -8.91 -23.48
C LYS A 13 10.11 -8.77 -24.47
N GLU A 14 9.12 -9.67 -24.43
CA GLU A 14 8.09 -9.77 -25.47
C GLU A 14 6.85 -8.90 -25.17
N VAL A 15 6.65 -8.51 -23.93
CA VAL A 15 5.50 -7.72 -23.50
C VAL A 15 5.94 -6.39 -22.89
N SER A 16 6.52 -6.41 -21.68
CA SER A 16 6.69 -5.20 -20.89
C SER A 16 7.59 -4.16 -21.58
N SER A 17 8.66 -4.58 -22.24
CA SER A 17 9.56 -3.67 -22.97
C SER A 17 8.95 -3.03 -24.23
N LYS A 18 7.84 -3.55 -24.71
CA LYS A 18 7.14 -3.04 -25.90
C LYS A 18 6.04 -2.03 -25.55
N ILE A 19 5.78 -1.82 -24.27
CA ILE A 19 4.77 -0.88 -23.81
C ILE A 19 5.34 0.52 -23.84
N ASN A 20 4.71 1.38 -24.62
CA ASN A 20 5.00 2.80 -24.64
C ASN A 20 3.73 3.59 -24.30
N VAL A 21 3.84 4.48 -23.31
CA VAL A 21 2.77 5.42 -22.95
C VAL A 21 3.24 6.81 -23.32
N THR A 22 2.60 7.40 -24.31
CA THR A 22 2.93 8.74 -24.81
C THR A 22 2.22 9.82 -23.99
N ASP A 23 2.70 11.06 -24.07
CA ASP A 23 2.03 12.20 -23.44
C ASP A 23 0.65 12.46 -24.07
N GLN A 24 0.44 12.10 -25.33
CA GLN A 24 -0.87 12.14 -25.97
C GLN A 24 -1.85 11.14 -25.32
N ASP A 25 -1.40 9.93 -24.97
CA ASP A 25 -2.22 8.96 -24.25
C ASP A 25 -2.65 9.51 -22.89
N ILE A 26 -1.72 10.15 -22.17
CA ILE A 26 -1.97 10.77 -20.87
C ILE A 26 -3.00 11.90 -21.00
N ASN A 27 -2.84 12.79 -21.99
CA ASN A 27 -3.78 13.87 -22.25
C ASN A 27 -5.19 13.34 -22.57
N ASN A 28 -5.27 12.35 -23.46
CA ASN A 28 -6.55 11.74 -23.85
C ASN A 28 -7.23 11.05 -22.64
N TYR A 29 -6.45 10.32 -21.85
CA TYR A 29 -6.97 9.67 -20.65
C TYR A 29 -7.51 10.69 -19.65
N PHE A 30 -6.71 11.72 -19.33
CA PHE A 30 -7.12 12.79 -18.43
C PHE A 30 -8.40 13.49 -18.90
N ALA A 31 -8.48 13.84 -20.19
CA ALA A 31 -9.67 14.51 -20.73
C ALA A 31 -10.94 13.64 -20.61
N ALA A 32 -10.82 12.34 -20.89
CA ALA A 32 -11.94 11.40 -20.78
C ALA A 32 -12.36 11.11 -19.34
N HIS A 33 -11.44 11.21 -18.36
CA HIS A 33 -11.64 10.82 -16.97
C HIS A 33 -11.47 12.00 -16.00
N LYS A 34 -11.68 13.23 -16.47
CA LYS A 34 -11.43 14.44 -15.69
C LYS A 34 -12.12 14.45 -14.33
N SER A 35 -13.32 13.89 -14.22
CA SER A 35 -14.06 13.79 -12.97
C SER A 35 -13.39 12.89 -11.92
N GLU A 36 -12.62 11.90 -12.34
CA GLU A 36 -11.90 11.01 -11.41
C GLU A 36 -10.72 11.72 -10.72
N PHE A 37 -10.24 12.82 -11.31
CA PHE A 37 -9.18 13.67 -10.77
C PHE A 37 -9.71 14.85 -9.97
N ASN A 38 -11.00 14.85 -9.62
CA ASN A 38 -11.60 15.86 -8.77
C ASN A 38 -11.74 15.30 -7.35
N LEU A 39 -10.94 15.81 -6.41
CA LEU A 39 -11.05 15.46 -5.00
C LEU A 39 -12.21 16.25 -4.38
N ILE A 40 -13.27 15.54 -4.03
CA ILE A 40 -14.46 16.13 -3.41
C ILE A 40 -14.13 16.75 -2.03
N GLU A 41 -13.15 16.15 -1.34
CA GLU A 41 -12.70 16.56 -0.02
C GLU A 41 -11.18 16.45 0.13
N PRO A 42 -10.55 17.13 1.12
CA PRO A 42 -9.14 17.02 1.39
C PRO A 42 -8.73 15.57 1.70
N GLN A 43 -7.52 15.20 1.26
CA GLN A 43 -6.93 13.88 1.52
C GLN A 43 -5.71 14.04 2.43
N TYR A 44 -5.56 13.12 3.38
CA TYR A 44 -4.49 13.12 4.37
C TYR A 44 -3.70 11.83 4.26
N HIS A 45 -2.43 11.90 3.89
CA HIS A 45 -1.52 10.77 3.97
C HIS A 45 -0.93 10.72 5.37
N LEU A 46 -1.19 9.64 6.08
CA LEU A 46 -0.85 9.49 7.49
C LEU A 46 0.10 8.31 7.70
N ALA A 47 0.91 8.41 8.73
CA ALA A 47 1.64 7.28 9.30
C ALA A 47 1.44 7.26 10.82
N GLN A 48 1.58 6.09 11.44
CA GLN A 48 1.43 5.94 12.88
C GLN A 48 2.52 5.09 13.52
N ILE A 49 2.79 5.37 14.78
CA ILE A 49 3.46 4.46 15.70
C ILE A 49 2.46 4.14 16.79
N PHE A 50 2.15 2.88 16.99
CA PHE A 50 1.21 2.42 18.01
C PHE A 50 1.92 1.50 19.00
N VAL A 51 1.71 1.72 20.29
CA VAL A 51 2.23 0.89 21.38
C VAL A 51 1.08 0.47 22.25
N THR A 52 0.91 -0.83 22.45
CA THR A 52 -0.16 -1.42 23.24
C THR A 52 0.39 -2.10 24.50
N PRO A 53 -0.34 -2.06 25.64
CA PRO A 53 0.04 -2.81 26.82
C PRO A 53 -0.13 -4.34 26.69
N THR A 54 -0.76 -4.79 25.60
CA THR A 54 -1.02 -6.22 25.35
C THR A 54 -0.13 -6.71 24.22
N PRO A 55 0.86 -7.57 24.48
CA PRO A 55 1.77 -8.08 23.46
C PRO A 55 1.02 -8.82 22.34
N ASN A 56 1.31 -8.47 21.08
CA ASN A 56 0.79 -9.16 19.90
C ASN A 56 1.88 -10.04 19.27
N PRO A 57 1.68 -11.37 19.15
CA PRO A 57 2.65 -12.27 18.53
C PRO A 57 2.96 -11.97 17.05
N GLN A 58 2.01 -11.36 16.34
CA GLN A 58 2.13 -11.06 14.90
C GLN A 58 3.05 -9.87 14.59
N VAL A 59 3.44 -9.11 15.62
CA VAL A 59 4.31 -7.95 15.44
C VAL A 59 5.78 -8.35 15.51
N HIS A 60 6.55 -7.97 14.49
CA HIS A 60 7.98 -8.25 14.37
C HIS A 60 8.83 -6.98 14.64
N ASN A 61 8.69 -6.40 15.82
CA ASN A 61 9.39 -5.16 16.21
C ASN A 61 10.63 -5.42 17.07
N GLN A 62 11.59 -6.18 16.57
CA GLN A 62 12.84 -6.52 17.30
C GLN A 62 12.61 -7.08 18.71
N ASN A 63 11.50 -7.80 18.95
CA ASN A 63 11.08 -8.33 20.26
C ASN A 63 10.95 -7.28 21.38
N ASN A 64 10.83 -6.01 21.06
CA ASN A 64 10.65 -4.93 22.03
C ASN A 64 9.15 -4.64 22.24
N LYS A 65 8.42 -5.61 22.80
CA LYS A 65 6.98 -5.51 23.09
C LYS A 65 6.76 -5.04 24.50
N ALA A 66 5.86 -4.07 24.68
CA ALA A 66 5.41 -3.69 26.02
C ALA A 66 4.58 -4.83 26.63
N GLN A 67 4.75 -5.08 27.93
CA GLN A 67 4.07 -6.19 28.63
C GLN A 67 2.89 -5.70 29.48
N ASN A 68 2.84 -4.41 29.74
CA ASN A 68 1.82 -3.76 30.57
C ASN A 68 1.74 -2.26 30.23
N GLU A 69 0.80 -1.54 30.83
CA GLU A 69 0.59 -0.12 30.57
C GLU A 69 1.81 0.75 30.92
N ALA A 70 2.51 0.44 32.00
CA ALA A 70 3.68 1.20 32.43
C ALA A 70 4.82 1.08 31.41
N ASP A 71 5.04 -0.13 30.89
CA ASP A 71 6.04 -0.37 29.84
C ASP A 71 5.63 0.32 28.54
N ALA A 72 4.35 0.25 28.16
CA ALA A 72 3.84 0.93 26.98
C ALA A 72 4.02 2.46 27.07
N ARG A 73 3.76 3.06 28.25
CA ARG A 73 4.00 4.49 28.48
C ARG A 73 5.47 4.85 28.38
N LYS A 74 6.34 4.08 28.99
CA LYS A 74 7.81 4.31 28.90
C LYS A 74 8.29 4.20 27.46
N LYS A 75 7.81 3.18 26.75
CA LYS A 75 8.19 2.93 25.37
C LYS A 75 7.73 4.05 24.43
N ILE A 76 6.46 4.47 24.49
CA ILE A 76 5.99 5.56 23.63
C ILE A 76 6.67 6.90 23.95
N GLN A 77 7.00 7.14 25.23
CA GLN A 77 7.76 8.32 25.64
C GLN A 77 9.20 8.29 25.10
N MET A 78 9.85 7.15 25.14
CA MET A 78 11.17 6.94 24.53
C MET A 78 11.14 7.23 23.04
N ILE A 79 10.10 6.74 22.33
CA ILE A 79 9.91 6.98 20.90
C ILE A 79 9.70 8.47 20.63
N SER A 80 8.85 9.14 21.42
CA SER A 80 8.63 10.59 21.30
C SER A 80 9.93 11.38 21.45
N ASN A 81 10.73 11.08 22.48
CA ASN A 81 12.01 11.73 22.71
C ASN A 81 13.00 11.52 21.54
N ARG A 82 13.00 10.34 20.94
CA ARG A 82 13.82 10.04 19.77
C ARG A 82 13.37 10.79 18.52
N LEU A 83 12.06 10.93 18.31
CA LEU A 83 11.50 11.77 17.25
C LEU A 83 11.90 13.23 17.43
N ASP A 84 11.83 13.73 18.68
CA ASP A 84 12.24 15.10 19.01
C ASP A 84 13.76 15.32 18.81
N SER A 85 14.56 14.25 18.91
CA SER A 85 15.98 14.25 18.61
C SER A 85 16.31 14.14 17.11
N GLY A 86 15.29 13.96 16.25
CA GLY A 86 15.44 13.92 14.81
C GLY A 86 15.55 12.52 14.19
N ASP A 87 15.28 11.47 14.96
CA ASP A 87 15.24 10.11 14.40
C ASP A 87 14.13 9.97 13.37
N ASP A 88 14.36 9.13 12.36
CA ASP A 88 13.39 8.90 11.29
C ASP A 88 12.16 8.15 11.79
N PHE A 89 10.97 8.70 11.48
CA PHE A 89 9.68 8.17 11.91
C PHE A 89 9.44 6.75 11.41
N ALA A 90 9.72 6.49 10.13
CA ALA A 90 9.48 5.18 9.53
C ALA A 90 10.38 4.10 10.15
N THR A 91 11.64 4.44 10.40
CA THR A 91 12.60 3.57 11.10
C THR A 91 12.13 3.25 12.52
N LEU A 92 11.63 4.25 13.26
CA LEU A 92 11.08 4.03 14.60
C LEU A 92 9.80 3.19 14.57
N ALA A 93 8.94 3.39 13.57
CA ALA A 93 7.74 2.58 13.38
C ALA A 93 8.10 1.11 13.14
N MET A 94 9.03 0.83 12.22
CA MET A 94 9.47 -0.54 11.93
C MET A 94 10.08 -1.24 13.15
N ASN A 95 10.83 -0.50 13.95
CA ASN A 95 11.57 -1.08 15.09
C ASN A 95 10.74 -1.20 16.36
N TYR A 96 9.75 -0.33 16.57
CA TYR A 96 9.07 -0.20 17.87
C TYR A 96 7.55 -0.23 17.80
N SER A 97 6.91 0.01 16.65
CA SER A 97 5.45 -0.03 16.57
C SER A 97 4.92 -1.45 16.85
N GLU A 98 3.82 -1.52 17.56
CA GLU A 98 3.12 -2.77 17.89
C GLU A 98 1.83 -2.93 17.08
N ASP A 99 1.69 -2.16 16.03
CA ASP A 99 0.64 -2.34 15.03
C ASP A 99 1.07 -3.36 13.97
N PRO A 100 0.42 -4.53 13.88
CA PRO A 100 0.82 -5.57 12.92
C PRO A 100 0.60 -5.16 11.46
N GLU A 101 -0.34 -4.25 11.20
CA GLU A 101 -0.71 -3.88 9.82
C GLU A 101 0.28 -2.89 9.21
N THR A 102 0.81 -1.96 10.03
CA THR A 102 1.61 -0.84 9.51
C THR A 102 3.07 -0.87 9.95
N SER A 103 3.42 -1.61 11.00
CA SER A 103 4.81 -1.62 11.53
C SER A 103 5.84 -2.04 10.48
N GLY A 104 5.53 -3.04 9.66
CA GLY A 104 6.41 -3.53 8.58
C GLY A 104 6.61 -2.54 7.43
N ASN A 105 5.74 -1.55 7.31
CA ASN A 105 5.77 -0.53 6.26
C ASN A 105 6.02 0.89 6.82
N GLY A 106 6.86 1.00 7.85
CA GLY A 106 7.22 2.30 8.42
C GLY A 106 6.07 3.06 9.08
N GLY A 107 5.01 2.36 9.45
CA GLY A 107 3.82 2.94 10.06
C GLY A 107 2.81 3.53 9.06
N ASP A 108 2.99 3.35 7.76
CA ASP A 108 2.17 3.97 6.72
C ASP A 108 0.71 3.47 6.79
N LEU A 109 -0.22 4.40 6.98
CA LEU A 109 -1.67 4.19 6.95
C LEU A 109 -2.28 4.48 5.57
N GLY A 110 -1.46 4.96 4.62
CA GLY A 110 -1.93 5.44 3.33
C GLY A 110 -2.69 6.76 3.39
N THR A 111 -3.44 7.03 2.32
CA THR A 111 -4.21 8.26 2.17
C THR A 111 -5.65 8.05 2.54
N VAL A 112 -6.18 8.90 3.42
CA VAL A 112 -7.56 8.87 3.89
C VAL A 112 -8.26 10.20 3.62
N PRO A 113 -9.55 10.19 3.25
CA PRO A 113 -10.33 11.41 3.09
C PRO A 113 -10.66 12.04 4.44
N GLU A 114 -10.90 13.35 4.45
CA GLU A 114 -11.25 14.09 5.67
C GLU A 114 -12.47 13.53 6.39
N SER A 115 -13.45 13.04 5.65
CA SER A 115 -14.64 12.38 6.19
C SER A 115 -14.31 11.14 7.04
N SER A 116 -13.28 10.37 6.66
CA SER A 116 -12.83 9.23 7.45
C SER A 116 -12.22 9.66 8.79
N LEU A 117 -11.53 10.80 8.83
CA LEU A 117 -10.99 11.36 10.08
C LEU A 117 -12.11 11.77 11.05
N ARG A 118 -13.26 12.17 10.55
CA ARG A 118 -14.43 12.52 11.39
C ARG A 118 -14.98 11.32 12.15
N ASN A 119 -14.76 10.12 11.63
CA ASN A 119 -15.20 8.86 12.22
C ASN A 119 -14.15 8.23 13.17
N THR A 120 -12.95 8.83 13.27
CA THR A 120 -11.93 8.40 14.24
C THR A 120 -12.20 9.00 15.62
N ASP A 121 -11.43 8.55 16.63
CA ASP A 121 -11.53 9.15 17.95
C ASP A 121 -11.22 10.66 17.91
N PRO A 122 -11.92 11.48 18.73
CA PRO A 122 -11.78 12.94 18.67
C PRO A 122 -10.34 13.43 18.92
N PHE A 123 -9.57 12.73 19.78
CA PHE A 123 -8.21 13.16 20.11
C PHE A 123 -7.27 12.97 18.93
N THR A 124 -7.37 11.83 18.23
CA THR A 124 -6.58 11.59 17.00
C THR A 124 -6.98 12.57 15.90
N ARG A 125 -8.28 12.75 15.66
CA ARG A 125 -8.76 13.71 14.67
C ARG A 125 -8.23 15.11 14.94
N ASP A 126 -8.43 15.63 16.15
CA ASP A 126 -8.08 17.01 16.50
C ASP A 126 -6.56 17.23 16.48
N ALA A 127 -5.77 16.19 16.78
CA ALA A 127 -4.34 16.22 16.63
C ALA A 127 -3.95 16.31 15.15
N VAL A 128 -4.46 15.40 14.30
CA VAL A 128 -4.14 15.36 12.86
C VAL A 128 -4.51 16.67 12.16
N MET A 129 -5.69 17.23 12.48
CA MET A 129 -6.18 18.47 11.85
C MET A 129 -5.28 19.69 12.14
N LYS A 130 -4.49 19.66 13.22
CA LYS A 130 -3.55 20.73 13.59
C LYS A 130 -2.15 20.57 12.97
N LEU A 131 -1.83 19.38 12.46
CA LEU A 131 -0.51 19.11 11.91
C LEU A 131 -0.30 19.78 10.55
N LYS A 132 0.92 20.20 10.31
CA LYS A 132 1.43 20.52 8.97
C LYS A 132 2.10 19.29 8.35
N PRO A 133 2.16 19.18 7.02
CA PRO A 133 2.92 18.11 6.37
C PRO A 133 4.34 17.97 6.93
N GLY A 134 4.74 16.75 7.23
CA GLY A 134 6.01 16.41 7.86
C GLY A 134 5.99 16.39 9.39
N GLN A 135 5.01 17.00 10.05
CA GLN A 135 4.90 17.02 11.51
C GLN A 135 4.22 15.76 12.05
N TYR A 136 4.47 15.46 13.31
CA TYR A 136 3.82 14.39 14.07
C TYR A 136 3.13 14.94 15.33
N SER A 137 2.16 14.17 15.82
CA SER A 137 1.34 14.56 16.97
C SER A 137 2.10 14.34 18.30
N PRO A 138 1.68 14.99 19.38
CA PRO A 138 1.97 14.51 20.73
C PRO A 138 1.48 13.07 20.90
N ILE A 139 1.88 12.44 22.02
CA ILE A 139 1.39 11.13 22.41
C ILE A 139 -0.14 11.19 22.63
N ILE A 140 -0.89 10.36 21.93
CA ILE A 140 -2.34 10.24 22.04
C ILE A 140 -2.65 8.94 22.78
N THR A 141 -3.44 9.00 23.85
CA THR A 141 -3.97 7.80 24.51
C THR A 141 -5.20 7.33 23.76
N VAL A 142 -5.14 6.11 23.25
CA VAL A 142 -6.28 5.44 22.62
C VAL A 142 -7.00 4.65 23.69
N SER A 143 -8.27 4.93 23.94
CA SER A 143 -9.07 4.27 24.96
C SER A 143 -10.26 3.55 24.35
N ASN A 144 -10.66 2.46 24.98
CA ASN A 144 -11.91 1.78 24.64
C ASN A 144 -13.09 2.72 24.94
N PRO A 145 -13.96 3.00 23.96
CA PRO A 145 -15.05 3.97 24.13
C PRO A 145 -16.06 3.55 25.20
N ALA A 146 -16.24 2.24 25.42
CA ALA A 146 -17.19 1.71 26.41
C ALA A 146 -16.60 1.64 27.83
N THR A 147 -15.38 1.12 27.97
CA THR A 147 -14.77 0.87 29.29
C THR A 147 -13.85 1.99 29.77
N LYS A 148 -13.48 2.92 28.87
CA LYS A 148 -12.50 4.01 29.10
C LYS A 148 -11.09 3.52 29.45
N GLN A 149 -10.85 2.20 29.39
CA GLN A 149 -9.51 1.64 29.61
C GLN A 149 -8.60 1.94 28.43
N PRO A 150 -7.31 2.23 28.67
CA PRO A 150 -6.36 2.50 27.60
C PRO A 150 -6.11 1.20 26.79
N LEU A 151 -6.33 1.30 25.49
CA LEU A 151 -5.97 0.27 24.51
C LEU A 151 -4.51 0.38 24.08
N GLY A 152 -3.95 1.56 24.21
CA GLY A 152 -2.56 1.84 23.85
C GLY A 152 -2.28 3.33 23.69
N PHE A 153 -1.10 3.61 23.16
CA PHE A 153 -0.60 4.96 22.90
C PHE A 153 -0.21 5.06 21.43
N ARG A 154 -0.48 6.22 20.85
CA ARG A 154 -0.28 6.49 19.43
C ARG A 154 0.46 7.80 19.23
N ILE A 155 1.34 7.84 18.25
CA ILE A 155 1.87 9.05 17.62
C ILE A 155 1.49 8.97 16.14
N VAL A 156 0.87 10.02 15.61
CA VAL A 156 0.48 10.09 14.19
C VAL A 156 1.32 11.15 13.50
N LYS A 157 1.85 10.84 12.33
CA LYS A 157 2.54 11.78 11.44
C LYS A 157 1.65 12.12 10.26
N LEU A 158 1.54 13.41 9.94
CA LEU A 158 0.98 13.86 8.68
C LEU A 158 2.10 13.88 7.64
N VAL A 159 2.10 12.90 6.74
CA VAL A 159 3.09 12.80 5.66
C VAL A 159 2.83 13.87 4.60
N SER A 160 1.58 13.94 4.12
CA SER A 160 1.15 14.97 3.17
C SER A 160 -0.33 15.26 3.33
N LYS A 161 -0.74 16.45 2.87
CA LYS A 161 -2.15 16.86 2.79
C LYS A 161 -2.41 17.37 1.39
N GLU A 162 -3.48 16.86 0.79
CA GLU A 162 -3.93 17.29 -0.51
C GLU A 162 -5.27 18.01 -0.37
N PRO A 163 -5.40 19.25 -0.84
CA PRO A 163 -6.64 20.00 -0.75
C PRO A 163 -7.71 19.38 -1.67
N ALA A 164 -8.96 19.63 -1.35
CA ALA A 164 -10.07 19.37 -2.28
C ALA A 164 -9.93 20.19 -3.57
N GLY A 165 -10.50 19.70 -4.65
CA GLY A 165 -10.56 20.39 -5.92
C GLY A 165 -10.10 19.56 -7.10
N GLN A 166 -10.25 20.15 -8.29
CA GLN A 166 -9.82 19.52 -9.53
C GLN A 166 -8.29 19.47 -9.60
N ARG A 167 -7.76 18.27 -9.81
CA ARG A 167 -6.35 18.07 -10.12
C ARG A 167 -6.08 18.53 -11.54
N ASP A 168 -4.95 19.17 -11.73
CA ASP A 168 -4.51 19.61 -13.05
C ASP A 168 -3.49 18.63 -13.62
N LEU A 169 -3.50 18.49 -14.94
CA LEU A 169 -2.55 17.62 -15.63
C LEU A 169 -1.10 18.16 -15.58
N SER A 170 -0.91 19.43 -15.24
CA SER A 170 0.42 19.99 -14.98
C SER A 170 1.08 19.44 -13.70
N ASP A 171 0.31 18.82 -12.79
CA ASP A 171 0.87 18.13 -11.61
C ASP A 171 1.60 16.84 -12.06
N PRO A 172 2.92 16.74 -11.84
CA PRO A 172 3.69 15.56 -12.23
C PRO A 172 3.17 14.25 -11.60
N ARG A 173 2.53 14.33 -10.43
CA ARG A 173 1.95 13.17 -9.74
C ARG A 173 0.75 12.63 -10.50
N VAL A 174 -0.10 13.52 -11.03
CA VAL A 174 -1.24 13.14 -11.88
C VAL A 174 -0.74 12.48 -13.16
N GLN A 175 0.24 13.08 -13.83
CA GLN A 175 0.83 12.48 -15.03
C GLN A 175 1.43 11.11 -14.76
N GLN A 176 2.19 10.96 -13.66
CA GLN A 176 2.81 9.69 -13.30
C GLN A 176 1.77 8.63 -12.94
N ALA A 177 0.72 8.98 -12.21
CA ALA A 177 -0.37 8.07 -11.88
C ALA A 177 -1.08 7.55 -13.14
N ILE A 178 -1.41 8.44 -14.07
CA ILE A 178 -2.01 8.07 -15.37
C ILE A 178 -1.06 7.19 -16.18
N ARG A 179 0.22 7.55 -16.24
CA ARG A 179 1.23 6.78 -16.97
C ARG A 179 1.34 5.35 -16.43
N SER A 180 1.40 5.20 -15.12
CA SER A 180 1.44 3.90 -14.45
C SER A 180 0.18 3.08 -14.76
N GLN A 181 -0.99 3.67 -14.59
CA GLN A 181 -2.27 3.01 -14.84
C GLN A 181 -2.43 2.56 -16.31
N LEU A 182 -2.06 3.40 -17.26
CA LEU A 182 -2.09 3.05 -18.69
C LEU A 182 -1.07 1.95 -19.00
N HIS A 183 0.13 2.01 -18.43
CA HIS A 183 1.15 0.99 -18.58
C HIS A 183 0.65 -0.37 -18.08
N ASP A 184 0.15 -0.43 -16.85
CA ASP A 184 -0.32 -1.67 -16.22
C ASP A 184 -1.50 -2.28 -17.00
N ARG A 185 -2.43 -1.44 -17.47
CA ARG A 185 -3.54 -1.89 -18.31
C ARG A 185 -3.06 -2.46 -19.65
N ARG A 186 -2.11 -1.79 -20.32
CA ARG A 186 -1.52 -2.27 -21.57
C ARG A 186 -0.75 -3.57 -21.34
N GLU A 187 -0.03 -3.67 -20.22
CA GLU A 187 0.72 -4.87 -19.87
C GLU A 187 -0.22 -6.08 -19.67
N GLN A 188 -1.32 -5.90 -18.95
CA GLN A 188 -2.31 -6.97 -18.76
C GLN A 188 -2.91 -7.44 -20.08
N LEU A 189 -3.29 -6.50 -20.96
CA LEU A 189 -3.87 -6.83 -22.27
C LEU A 189 -2.85 -7.55 -23.17
N LEU A 190 -1.61 -7.06 -23.24
CA LEU A 190 -0.57 -7.68 -24.07
C LEU A 190 -0.15 -9.04 -23.52
N LYS A 191 -0.08 -9.22 -22.19
CA LYS A 191 0.14 -10.53 -21.56
C LYS A 191 -0.94 -11.53 -21.96
N ALA A 192 -2.22 -11.12 -21.86
CA ALA A 192 -3.34 -11.97 -22.23
C ALA A 192 -3.28 -12.38 -23.71
N ALA A 193 -3.05 -11.42 -24.60
CA ALA A 193 -2.91 -11.68 -26.05
C ALA A 193 -1.70 -12.60 -26.34
N TYR A 194 -0.57 -12.39 -25.68
CA TYR A 194 0.62 -13.21 -25.87
C TYR A 194 0.39 -14.66 -25.40
N TYR A 195 -0.31 -14.86 -24.30
CA TYR A 195 -0.68 -16.21 -23.85
C TYR A 195 -1.61 -16.91 -24.83
N GLU A 196 -2.57 -16.20 -25.45
CA GLU A 196 -3.41 -16.79 -26.48
C GLU A 196 -2.59 -17.23 -27.70
N VAL A 197 -1.69 -16.39 -28.19
CA VAL A 197 -0.77 -16.73 -29.30
C VAL A 197 0.09 -17.97 -28.96
N LEU A 198 0.63 -18.02 -27.73
CA LEU A 198 1.40 -19.18 -27.29
C LEU A 198 0.55 -20.46 -27.22
N ARG A 199 -0.68 -20.35 -26.74
CA ARG A 199 -1.61 -21.48 -26.65
C ARG A 199 -1.99 -22.00 -28.03
N ASP A 200 -2.27 -21.12 -28.96
CA ASP A 200 -2.66 -21.51 -30.32
C ASP A 200 -1.50 -22.09 -31.13
N SER A 201 -0.27 -21.68 -30.83
CA SER A 201 0.96 -22.23 -31.44
C SER A 201 1.49 -23.48 -30.77
N ALA A 202 0.99 -23.84 -29.58
CA ALA A 202 1.48 -24.99 -28.82
C ALA A 202 0.99 -26.31 -29.43
N LYS A 203 1.94 -27.22 -29.69
CA LYS A 203 1.59 -28.62 -29.99
C LYS A 203 1.41 -29.36 -28.68
N VAL A 204 0.20 -29.82 -28.42
CA VAL A 204 -0.11 -30.62 -27.23
C VAL A 204 -0.14 -32.09 -27.62
N ASP A 205 0.89 -32.84 -27.26
CA ASP A 205 0.90 -34.30 -27.38
C ASP A 205 0.38 -34.92 -26.08
N ASN A 206 -0.86 -35.42 -26.12
CA ASN A 206 -1.43 -36.13 -24.98
C ASN A 206 -1.06 -37.61 -25.07
N TYR A 207 0.09 -37.98 -24.50
CA TYR A 207 0.58 -39.36 -24.50
C TYR A 207 -0.38 -40.33 -23.82
N TYR A 208 -1.11 -39.91 -22.80
CA TYR A 208 -2.08 -40.75 -22.12
C TYR A 208 -3.32 -41.03 -22.99
N ALA A 209 -3.82 -40.05 -23.69
CA ALA A 209 -4.91 -40.24 -24.65
C ALA A 209 -4.46 -41.13 -25.80
N LYS A 210 -3.26 -40.97 -26.34
CA LYS A 210 -2.68 -41.86 -27.34
C LYS A 210 -2.61 -43.32 -26.82
N GLN A 211 -2.11 -43.53 -25.62
CA GLN A 211 -2.02 -44.89 -25.05
C GLN A 211 -3.40 -45.54 -24.87
N ILE A 212 -4.43 -44.81 -24.49
CA ILE A 212 -5.82 -45.29 -24.38
C ILE A 212 -6.36 -45.65 -25.76
N LEU A 213 -6.14 -44.79 -26.76
CA LEU A 213 -6.61 -45.01 -28.14
C LEU A 213 -5.90 -46.24 -28.76
N ASP A 214 -4.61 -46.39 -28.56
CA ASP A 214 -3.80 -47.54 -29.03
C ASP A 214 -4.24 -48.86 -28.35
N SER A 215 -4.47 -48.80 -27.02
CA SER A 215 -4.92 -49.99 -26.26
C SER A 215 -6.35 -50.45 -26.59
N ASN A 216 -7.22 -49.54 -27.03
CA ASN A 216 -8.58 -49.82 -27.41
C ASN A 216 -8.76 -50.11 -28.92
N GLY A 217 -7.69 -50.16 -29.69
CA GLY A 217 -7.74 -50.45 -31.12
C GLY A 217 -8.50 -49.43 -31.99
N LEU A 218 -8.63 -48.21 -31.51
CA LEU A 218 -9.38 -47.12 -32.16
C LEU A 218 -8.55 -46.34 -33.20
N MET A 219 -7.25 -46.68 -33.34
CA MET A 219 -6.41 -46.20 -34.45
C MET A 219 -6.04 -47.40 -35.33
N LYS A 220 -6.84 -47.67 -36.35
CA LYS A 220 -6.47 -48.45 -37.52
C LYS A 220 -6.59 -47.59 -38.75
#